data_a33f356dc1aa78f76f4f0328637478f6
#
_entry.id   a33f356dc1aa78f76f4f0328637478f6
#
_cell.length_a   1.000
_cell.length_b   1.000
_cell.length_c   1.000
_cell.angle_alpha   90.00
_cell.angle_beta   90.00
_cell.angle_gamma   90.00
#
_symmetry.space_group_name_H-M   'P 1'
#
loop_
_entity.id
_entity.type
_entity.pdbx_description
1 polymer ?
#
loop_
_entity_poly.entity_id
_entity_poly.type
_entity_poly.pdbx_seq_one_letter_code
_entity_poly.pdbx_strand_id
1 'polypeptide(L)'
;MIGLLVAAMLFVVVAPAPAQAQSLDPASQDALDKTLRILVDPAARSGEVSRGSQGAAVDQQVRALAGSEALTQEIYALAGQVLSELVQNTGGDAQKMLQALDRAKTDPAGFAALLSPATQQRLRELAVKLSDKPR
;
A
#
# COMPACT_ATOMS: atom_id res chain seq x y z
N MET A 1 -0.90 49.40 11.88
CA MET A 1 -0.70 48.42 12.94
C MET A 1 -1.33 47.05 12.61
N ILE A 2 -2.49 47.02 12.03
CA ILE A 2 -3.15 45.76 11.64
C ILE A 2 -2.39 45.04 10.50
N GLY A 3 -1.77 45.77 9.58
CA GLY A 3 -0.98 45.20 8.49
C GLY A 3 0.30 44.49 8.93
N LEU A 4 0.90 44.87 10.04
CA LEU A 4 2.11 44.27 10.57
C LEU A 4 1.82 42.93 11.27
N LEU A 5 0.65 42.83 11.90
CA LEU A 5 0.18 41.59 12.54
C LEU A 5 -0.23 40.53 11.53
N VAL A 6 -0.81 40.93 10.41
CA VAL A 6 -1.18 40.01 9.31
C VAL A 6 0.07 39.51 8.59
N ALA A 7 1.08 40.36 8.42
CA ALA A 7 2.36 39.95 7.83
C ALA A 7 3.12 38.98 8.73
N ALA A 8 3.07 39.16 10.05
CA ALA A 8 3.70 38.22 11.00
C ALA A 8 2.99 36.86 11.05
N MET A 9 1.66 36.85 10.91
CA MET A 9 0.89 35.60 10.85
C MET A 9 1.11 34.83 9.53
N LEU A 10 1.27 35.55 8.42
CA LEU A 10 1.58 34.92 7.13
C LEU A 10 2.99 34.36 7.08
N PHE A 11 3.93 34.88 7.86
CA PHE A 11 5.30 34.39 7.92
C PHE A 11 5.44 33.07 8.71
N VAL A 12 4.53 32.77 9.61
CA VAL A 12 4.51 31.53 10.39
C VAL A 12 3.88 30.37 9.57
N VAL A 13 3.01 30.71 8.61
CA VAL A 13 2.34 29.71 7.77
C VAL A 13 3.17 29.30 6.55
N VAL A 14 4.13 30.12 6.16
CA VAL A 14 5.08 29.82 5.09
C VAL A 14 6.45 29.48 5.71
N ALA A 15 6.47 28.59 6.70
CA ALA A 15 7.66 27.81 6.91
C ALA A 15 7.76 26.88 5.69
N PRO A 16 8.80 26.99 4.82
CA PRO A 16 8.97 26.02 3.77
C PRO A 16 9.05 24.66 4.45
N ALA A 17 8.14 23.78 4.11
CA ALA A 17 8.30 22.39 4.50
C ALA A 17 9.69 22.00 4.00
N PRO A 18 10.61 21.63 4.87
CA PRO A 18 11.95 21.29 4.46
C PRO A 18 11.87 20.13 3.47
N ALA A 19 12.85 19.99 2.62
CA ALA A 19 12.97 18.95 1.62
C ALA A 19 12.80 17.51 2.18
N GLN A 20 12.62 17.37 3.47
CA GLN A 20 12.27 16.14 4.22
C GLN A 20 10.85 15.64 3.94
N ALA A 21 9.99 16.41 3.26
CA ALA A 21 8.66 15.95 2.84
C ALA A 21 8.67 14.78 1.84
N GLN A 22 9.83 14.40 1.31
CA GLN A 22 10.00 13.28 0.37
C GLN A 22 10.40 11.97 1.03
N SER A 23 10.75 11.96 2.31
CA SER A 23 11.03 10.74 3.07
C SER A 23 9.94 10.51 4.11
N LEU A 24 9.58 9.24 4.29
CA LEU A 24 8.67 8.85 5.37
C LEU A 24 9.31 9.22 6.72
N ASP A 25 8.53 9.79 7.62
CA ASP A 25 8.93 9.96 8.99
C ASP A 25 9.10 8.59 9.68
N PRO A 26 9.85 8.49 10.78
CA PRO A 26 10.11 7.19 11.43
C PRO A 26 8.86 6.42 11.81
N ALA A 27 7.80 7.10 12.26
CA ALA A 27 6.53 6.45 12.60
C ALA A 27 5.84 5.84 11.36
N SER A 28 5.90 6.52 10.23
CA SER A 28 5.36 6.02 8.96
C SER A 28 6.20 4.86 8.40
N GLN A 29 7.52 4.89 8.58
CA GLN A 29 8.39 3.77 8.22
C GLN A 29 8.07 2.53 9.05
N ASP A 30 7.92 2.67 10.36
CA ASP A 30 7.54 1.57 11.25
C ASP A 30 6.16 0.97 10.87
N ALA A 31 5.20 1.83 10.53
CA ALA A 31 3.89 1.39 10.07
C ALA A 31 3.96 0.63 8.74
N LEU A 32 4.80 1.08 7.82
CA LEU A 32 5.04 0.41 6.54
C LEU A 32 5.70 -0.95 6.74
N ASP A 33 6.75 -1.03 7.55
CA ASP A 33 7.45 -2.27 7.88
C ASP A 33 6.52 -3.28 8.55
N LYS A 34 5.68 -2.81 9.46
CA LYS A 34 4.65 -3.64 10.09
C LYS A 34 3.64 -4.16 9.06
N THR A 35 3.20 -3.31 8.16
CA THR A 35 2.26 -3.70 7.09
C THR A 35 2.89 -4.75 6.17
N LEU A 36 4.12 -4.54 5.73
CA LEU A 36 4.84 -5.52 4.92
C LEU A 36 4.99 -6.86 5.63
N ARG A 37 5.34 -6.85 6.93
CA ARG A 37 5.42 -8.07 7.74
C ARG A 37 4.08 -8.80 7.80
N ILE A 38 2.99 -8.10 8.03
CA ILE A 38 1.64 -8.68 8.06
C ILE A 38 1.29 -9.32 6.71
N LEU A 39 1.67 -8.70 5.61
CA LEU A 39 1.38 -9.21 4.26
C LEU A 39 2.15 -10.50 3.93
N VAL A 40 3.42 -10.58 4.33
CA VAL A 40 4.29 -11.70 3.97
C VAL A 40 4.34 -12.81 5.02
N ASP A 41 4.07 -12.51 6.29
CA ASP A 41 4.14 -13.46 7.41
C ASP A 41 2.75 -13.88 7.87
N PRO A 42 2.36 -15.16 7.64
CA PRO A 42 1.05 -15.68 8.07
C PRO A 42 0.82 -15.60 9.59
N ALA A 43 1.86 -15.76 10.40
CA ALA A 43 1.76 -15.70 11.85
C ALA A 43 1.48 -14.28 12.34
N ALA A 44 2.18 -13.28 11.78
CA ALA A 44 1.92 -11.87 12.05
C ALA A 44 0.50 -11.48 11.64
N ARG A 45 0.04 -11.94 10.48
CA ARG A 45 -1.31 -11.72 9.98
C ARG A 45 -2.37 -12.31 10.90
N SER A 46 -2.19 -13.55 11.33
CA SER A 46 -3.10 -14.22 12.28
C SER A 46 -3.22 -13.43 13.59
N GLY A 47 -2.12 -12.88 14.08
CA GLY A 47 -2.12 -12.03 15.27
C GLY A 47 -2.97 -10.76 15.10
N GLU A 48 -2.89 -10.10 13.95
CA GLU A 48 -3.71 -8.91 13.67
C GLU A 48 -5.19 -9.25 13.45
N VAL A 49 -5.48 -10.33 12.75
CA VAL A 49 -6.86 -10.82 12.56
C VAL A 49 -7.51 -11.16 13.91
N SER A 50 -6.77 -11.77 14.82
CA SER A 50 -7.27 -12.15 16.16
C SER A 50 -7.58 -10.95 17.05
N ARG A 51 -6.93 -9.81 16.82
CA ARG A 51 -7.21 -8.57 17.56
C ARG A 51 -8.54 -7.91 17.18
N GLY A 52 -9.19 -8.44 16.17
CA GLY A 52 -10.49 -7.96 15.69
C GLY A 52 -10.36 -6.65 14.93
N SER A 53 -11.22 -6.39 14.03
CA SER A 53 -11.43 -5.14 13.30
C SER A 53 -11.37 -5.29 11.79
N GLN A 54 -10.96 -4.24 11.10
CA GLN A 54 -10.87 -4.17 9.64
C GLN A 54 -9.97 -5.26 9.03
N GLY A 55 -8.90 -5.66 9.73
CA GLY A 55 -8.01 -6.73 9.29
C GLY A 55 -8.71 -8.08 9.13
N ALA A 56 -9.60 -8.43 10.06
CA ALA A 56 -10.38 -9.66 9.98
C ALA A 56 -11.34 -9.63 8.79
N ALA A 57 -12.00 -8.51 8.53
CA ALA A 57 -12.91 -8.36 7.39
C ALA A 57 -12.18 -8.48 6.05
N VAL A 58 -11.01 -7.87 5.93
CA VAL A 58 -10.16 -7.97 4.73
C VAL A 58 -9.69 -9.41 4.53
N ASP A 59 -9.23 -10.08 5.59
CA ASP A 59 -8.78 -11.47 5.50
C ASP A 59 -9.90 -12.41 5.03
N GLN A 60 -11.11 -12.24 5.53
CA GLN A 60 -12.28 -12.99 5.08
C GLN A 60 -12.59 -12.75 3.60
N GLN A 61 -12.52 -11.51 3.14
CA GLN A 61 -12.73 -11.18 1.72
C GLN A 61 -11.66 -11.81 0.83
N VAL A 62 -10.39 -11.75 1.23
CA VAL A 62 -9.29 -12.36 0.50
C VAL A 62 -9.46 -13.88 0.42
N ARG A 63 -9.80 -14.54 1.53
CA ARG A 63 -10.06 -15.97 1.57
C ARG A 63 -11.25 -16.38 0.70
N ALA A 64 -12.32 -15.60 0.72
CA ALA A 64 -13.49 -15.83 -0.12
C ALA A 64 -13.15 -15.67 -1.61
N LEU A 65 -12.35 -14.66 -1.95
CA LEU A 65 -11.88 -14.45 -3.32
C LEU A 65 -10.94 -15.58 -3.78
N ALA A 66 -9.99 -15.94 -2.95
CA ALA A 66 -9.00 -16.97 -3.24
C ALA A 66 -9.62 -18.37 -3.32
N GLY A 67 -10.49 -18.72 -2.38
CA GLY A 67 -11.15 -20.03 -2.30
C GLY A 67 -10.26 -21.16 -1.82
N SER A 68 -8.97 -20.94 -1.61
CA SER A 68 -8.03 -21.89 -1.02
C SER A 68 -6.97 -21.14 -0.20
N GLU A 69 -6.38 -21.82 0.76
CA GLU A 69 -5.32 -21.25 1.59
C GLU A 69 -4.07 -20.92 0.75
N ALA A 70 -3.72 -21.79 -0.20
CA ALA A 70 -2.58 -21.57 -1.09
C ALA A 70 -2.73 -20.27 -1.90
N LEU A 71 -3.88 -20.05 -2.52
CA LEU A 71 -4.15 -18.81 -3.25
C LEU A 71 -4.25 -17.59 -2.33
N THR A 72 -4.78 -17.75 -1.12
CA THR A 72 -4.78 -16.70 -0.10
C THR A 72 -3.36 -16.23 0.20
N GLN A 73 -2.44 -17.15 0.41
CA GLN A 73 -1.03 -16.82 0.65
C GLN A 73 -0.38 -16.17 -0.57
N GLU A 74 -0.68 -16.63 -1.78
CA GLU A 74 -0.18 -16.00 -3.02
C GLU A 74 -0.66 -14.55 -3.16
N ILE A 75 -1.92 -14.28 -2.85
CA ILE A 75 -2.49 -12.92 -2.89
C ILE A 75 -1.75 -12.01 -1.92
N TYR A 76 -1.55 -12.44 -0.68
CA TYR A 76 -0.85 -11.65 0.32
C TYR A 76 0.63 -11.45 -0.01
N ALA A 77 1.31 -12.47 -0.47
CA ALA A 77 2.72 -12.37 -0.90
C ALA A 77 2.88 -11.39 -2.07
N LEU A 78 1.98 -11.45 -3.03
CA LEU A 78 1.98 -10.54 -4.18
C LEU A 78 1.65 -9.10 -3.74
N ALA A 79 0.69 -8.92 -2.83
CA ALA A 79 0.39 -7.60 -2.28
C ALA A 79 1.60 -6.98 -1.58
N GLY A 80 2.34 -7.78 -0.80
CA GLY A 80 3.59 -7.33 -0.17
C GLY A 80 4.66 -6.94 -1.19
N GLN A 81 4.80 -7.71 -2.27
CA GLN A 81 5.73 -7.40 -3.34
C GLN A 81 5.34 -6.11 -4.09
N VAL A 82 4.07 -5.95 -4.43
CA VAL A 82 3.56 -4.73 -5.07
C VAL A 82 3.79 -3.51 -4.18
N LEU A 83 3.50 -3.61 -2.89
CA LEU A 83 3.73 -2.52 -1.96
C LEU A 83 5.21 -2.16 -1.87
N SER A 84 6.10 -3.15 -1.79
CA SER A 84 7.55 -2.93 -1.76
C SER A 84 8.04 -2.22 -3.02
N GLU A 85 7.62 -2.66 -4.20
CA GLU A 85 7.96 -2.00 -5.47
C GLU A 85 7.41 -0.57 -5.53
N LEU A 86 6.20 -0.37 -5.04
CA LEU A 86 5.58 0.95 -5.00
C LEU A 86 6.38 1.91 -4.12
N VAL A 87 6.82 1.46 -2.95
CA VAL A 87 7.69 2.24 -2.06
C VAL A 87 9.00 2.60 -2.75
N GLN A 88 9.63 1.65 -3.44
CA GLN A 88 10.87 1.89 -4.19
C GLN A 88 10.66 2.90 -5.32
N ASN A 89 9.60 2.76 -6.09
CA ASN A 89 9.30 3.62 -7.23
C ASN A 89 8.90 5.04 -6.85
N THR A 90 8.30 5.19 -5.67
CA THR A 90 7.87 6.50 -5.16
C THR A 90 8.88 7.15 -4.22
N GLY A 91 9.96 6.43 -3.87
CA GLY A 91 10.94 6.91 -2.89
C GLY A 91 10.38 7.03 -1.47
N GLY A 92 9.26 6.36 -1.18
CA GLY A 92 8.54 6.46 0.10
C GLY A 92 7.67 7.70 0.23
N ASP A 93 7.46 8.46 -0.84
CA ASP A 93 6.59 9.63 -0.85
C ASP A 93 5.12 9.21 -0.74
N ALA A 94 4.47 9.55 0.38
CA ALA A 94 3.09 9.17 0.66
C ALA A 94 2.09 9.68 -0.37
N GLN A 95 2.29 10.89 -0.91
CA GLN A 95 1.40 11.44 -1.93
C GLN A 95 1.51 10.70 -3.26
N LYS A 96 2.72 10.39 -3.67
CA LYS A 96 2.95 9.57 -4.87
C LYS A 96 2.39 8.16 -4.72
N MET A 97 2.48 7.57 -3.53
CA MET A 97 1.87 6.29 -3.23
C MET A 97 0.35 6.35 -3.35
N LEU A 98 -0.30 7.37 -2.80
CA LEU A 98 -1.74 7.58 -2.93
C LEU A 98 -2.17 7.78 -4.39
N GLN A 99 -1.42 8.56 -5.16
CA GLN A 99 -1.67 8.72 -6.60
C GLN A 99 -1.56 7.41 -7.36
N ALA A 100 -0.57 6.58 -7.03
CA ALA A 100 -0.41 5.27 -7.65
C ALA A 100 -1.56 4.32 -7.30
N LEU A 101 -2.01 4.32 -6.03
CA LEU A 101 -3.17 3.54 -5.60
C LEU A 101 -4.47 4.01 -6.26
N ASP A 102 -4.64 5.31 -6.42
CA ASP A 102 -5.79 5.87 -7.14
C ASP A 102 -5.76 5.48 -8.63
N ARG A 103 -4.57 5.51 -9.23
CA ARG A 103 -4.37 5.01 -10.60
C ARG A 103 -4.74 3.53 -10.72
N ALA A 104 -4.45 2.71 -9.73
CA ALA A 104 -4.83 1.30 -9.74
C ALA A 104 -6.36 1.10 -9.87
N LYS A 105 -7.15 2.03 -9.36
CA LYS A 105 -8.62 1.99 -9.47
C LYS A 105 -9.12 2.51 -10.81
N THR A 106 -8.50 3.56 -11.34
CA THR A 106 -8.97 4.28 -12.54
C THR A 106 -8.32 3.78 -13.82
N ASP A 107 -7.06 3.37 -13.75
CA ASP A 107 -6.25 2.87 -14.87
C ASP A 107 -5.36 1.69 -14.41
N PRO A 108 -5.95 0.48 -14.27
CA PRO A 108 -5.21 -0.70 -13.83
C PRO A 108 -4.01 -1.06 -14.72
N ALA A 109 -4.13 -0.82 -16.04
CA ALA A 109 -3.05 -1.09 -16.99
C ALA A 109 -1.87 -0.14 -16.78
N GLY A 110 -2.15 1.15 -16.59
CA GLY A 110 -1.12 2.14 -16.26
C GLY A 110 -0.47 1.91 -14.90
N PHE A 111 -1.23 1.42 -13.92
CA PHE A 111 -0.68 1.01 -12.64
C PHE A 111 0.24 -0.21 -12.79
N ALA A 112 -0.19 -1.23 -13.52
CA ALA A 112 0.63 -2.42 -13.77
C ALA A 112 1.96 -2.08 -14.44
N ALA A 113 1.99 -1.06 -15.31
CA ALA A 113 3.21 -0.60 -15.96
C ALA A 113 4.25 -0.01 -14.99
N LEU A 114 3.85 0.38 -13.78
CA LEU A 114 4.77 0.83 -12.72
C LEU A 114 5.47 -0.33 -12.01
N LEU A 115 4.99 -1.54 -12.18
CA LEU A 115 5.51 -2.74 -11.54
C LEU A 115 6.57 -3.41 -12.42
N SER A 116 7.47 -4.16 -11.80
CA SER A 116 8.45 -4.95 -12.53
C SER A 116 7.79 -6.00 -13.42
N PRO A 117 8.43 -6.41 -14.53
CA PRO A 117 7.90 -7.47 -15.40
C PRO A 117 7.59 -8.77 -14.67
N ALA A 118 8.39 -9.12 -13.67
CA ALA A 118 8.18 -10.32 -12.84
C ALA A 118 6.88 -10.21 -12.03
N THR A 119 6.63 -9.05 -11.41
CA THR A 119 5.40 -8.81 -10.66
C THR A 119 4.18 -8.76 -11.57
N GLN A 120 4.30 -8.13 -12.74
CA GLN A 120 3.25 -8.14 -13.75
C GLN A 120 2.88 -9.56 -14.19
N GLN A 121 3.87 -10.43 -14.39
CA GLN A 121 3.64 -11.82 -14.75
C GLN A 121 2.91 -12.57 -13.64
N ARG A 122 3.34 -12.41 -12.38
CA ARG A 122 2.66 -13.01 -11.22
C ARG A 122 1.20 -12.56 -11.09
N LEU A 123 0.94 -11.27 -11.35
CA LEU A 123 -0.44 -10.76 -11.37
C LEU A 123 -1.31 -11.46 -12.40
N ARG A 124 -0.79 -11.67 -13.61
CA ARG A 124 -1.49 -12.39 -14.68
C ARG A 124 -1.73 -13.85 -14.32
N GLU A 125 -0.71 -14.52 -13.79
CA GLU A 125 -0.83 -15.93 -13.36
C GLU A 125 -1.87 -16.09 -12.24
N LEU A 126 -1.85 -15.17 -11.27
CA LEU A 126 -2.83 -15.17 -10.19
C LEU A 126 -4.24 -14.89 -10.73
N ALA A 127 -4.39 -13.95 -11.64
CA ALA A 127 -5.68 -13.64 -12.28
C ALA A 127 -6.25 -14.87 -13.01
N VAL A 128 -5.42 -15.62 -13.72
CA VAL A 128 -5.82 -16.88 -14.38
C VAL A 128 -6.27 -17.91 -13.33
N LYS A 129 -5.48 -18.12 -12.28
CA LYS A 129 -5.82 -19.07 -11.19
C LYS A 129 -7.16 -18.71 -10.52
N LEU A 130 -7.41 -17.42 -10.31
CA LEU A 130 -8.67 -16.95 -9.73
C LEU A 130 -9.86 -17.11 -10.69
N SER A 131 -9.62 -16.98 -12.00
CA SER A 131 -10.65 -17.16 -13.04
C SER A 131 -11.01 -18.63 -13.26
N ASP A 132 -10.05 -19.53 -13.14
CA ASP A 132 -10.23 -20.99 -13.32
C ASP A 132 -10.82 -21.68 -12.08
N LYS A 133 -11.13 -20.91 -11.05
CA LYS A 133 -11.74 -21.45 -9.84
C LYS A 133 -13.12 -22.03 -10.16
N PRO A 134 -13.38 -23.31 -9.82
CA PRO A 134 -14.70 -23.89 -9.98
C PRO A 134 -15.71 -23.16 -9.09
N ARG A 135 -16.81 -22.76 -9.67
CA ARG A 135 -17.92 -22.11 -8.99
C ARG A 135 -18.76 -23.11 -8.22
#